data_97b2553e546b93cce5189886a32036b8
#
_entry.id   97b2553e546b93cce5189886a32036b8
#
_cell.length_a   1.000
_cell.length_b   1.000
_cell.length_c   1.000
_cell.angle_alpha   90.00
_cell.angle_beta   90.00
_cell.angle_gamma   90.00
#
_symmetry.space_group_name_H-M   'P 1'
#
loop_
_entity.id
_entity.type
_entity.pdbx_description
1 polymer ?
#
loop_
_entity_poly.entity_id
_entity_poly.type
_entity_poly.pdbx_seq_one_letter_code
_entity_poly.pdbx_strand_id
1 'polypeptide(L)'
;MARCEVCGNDYDKAFHVNMAGSNHTFDSFECAIHRLAPACEHCGCKVVGHGVEAGGRFFCCANCARHAGVTSVKDRAAEAA
;
A
#
# COMPACT_ATOMS: atom_id res chain seq x y z
N MET A 1 -2.99 -25.06 -7.88
CA MET A 1 -3.59 -23.73 -7.74
C MET A 1 -3.17 -23.11 -6.43
N ALA A 2 -2.99 -21.80 -6.40
CA ALA A 2 -2.56 -21.12 -5.20
C ALA A 2 -3.76 -20.54 -4.45
N ARG A 3 -3.65 -20.45 -3.14
CA ARG A 3 -4.71 -19.95 -2.27
C ARG A 3 -4.44 -18.50 -1.89
N CYS A 4 -5.44 -17.64 -2.04
CA CYS A 4 -5.35 -16.24 -1.61
C CYS A 4 -5.23 -16.16 -0.08
N GLU A 5 -4.25 -15.41 0.41
CA GLU A 5 -4.04 -15.29 1.85
C GLU A 5 -5.07 -14.41 2.56
N VAL A 6 -5.87 -13.65 1.81
CA VAL A 6 -6.90 -12.78 2.38
C VAL A 6 -8.25 -13.49 2.43
N CYS A 7 -8.76 -13.99 1.30
CA CYS A 7 -10.09 -14.59 1.24
C CYS A 7 -10.10 -16.12 1.22
N GLY A 8 -8.94 -16.75 1.04
CA GLY A 8 -8.84 -18.20 1.05
C GLY A 8 -9.25 -18.90 -0.23
N ASN A 9 -9.53 -18.14 -1.28
CA ASN A 9 -9.97 -18.69 -2.55
C ASN A 9 -8.81 -19.38 -3.29
N ASP A 10 -9.02 -20.61 -3.75
CA ASP A 10 -8.08 -21.27 -4.65
C ASP A 10 -8.36 -20.80 -6.06
N TYR A 11 -7.35 -20.24 -6.72
CA TYR A 11 -7.53 -19.63 -8.02
C TYR A 11 -6.35 -19.97 -8.94
N ASP A 12 -6.67 -20.41 -10.14
CA ASP A 12 -5.64 -20.79 -11.11
C ASP A 12 -4.83 -19.58 -11.62
N LYS A 13 -5.40 -18.39 -11.53
CA LYS A 13 -4.71 -17.15 -11.93
C LYS A 13 -4.25 -16.33 -10.74
N ALA A 14 -4.12 -16.96 -9.58
CA ALA A 14 -3.54 -16.29 -8.41
C ALA A 14 -2.13 -15.82 -8.73
N PHE A 15 -1.74 -14.72 -8.15
CA PHE A 15 -0.43 -14.12 -8.39
C PHE A 15 0.30 -13.91 -7.07
N HIS A 16 1.61 -13.76 -7.18
CA HIS A 16 2.47 -13.57 -6.03
C HIS A 16 3.06 -12.17 -6.02
N VAL A 17 3.10 -11.56 -4.84
CA VAL A 17 3.72 -10.26 -4.63
C VAL A 17 4.89 -10.43 -3.67
N ASN A 18 6.07 -10.01 -4.08
CA ASN A 18 7.21 -9.94 -3.19
C ASN A 18 7.35 -8.49 -2.73
N MET A 19 7.15 -8.26 -1.44
CA MET A 19 7.20 -6.92 -0.89
C MET A 19 7.96 -6.92 0.43
N ALA A 20 8.95 -6.06 0.53
CA ALA A 20 9.77 -5.91 1.74
C ALA A 20 10.35 -7.23 2.23
N GLY A 21 10.77 -8.10 1.31
CA GLY A 21 11.37 -9.39 1.62
C GLY A 21 10.38 -10.50 1.92
N SER A 22 9.09 -10.25 1.84
CA SER A 22 8.04 -11.25 2.09
C SER A 22 7.26 -11.57 0.83
N ASN A 23 6.87 -12.83 0.67
CA ASN A 23 6.04 -13.28 -0.45
C ASN A 23 4.60 -13.39 0.00
N HIS A 24 3.70 -12.89 -0.84
CA HIS A 24 2.26 -12.92 -0.59
C HIS A 24 1.54 -13.46 -1.80
N THR A 25 0.41 -14.12 -1.60
CA THR A 25 -0.39 -14.70 -2.67
C THR A 25 -1.80 -14.14 -2.61
N PHE A 26 -2.29 -13.67 -3.75
CA PHE A 26 -3.63 -13.07 -3.84
C PHE A 26 -4.34 -13.55 -5.10
N ASP A 27 -5.68 -13.57 -5.03
CA ASP A 27 -6.51 -13.90 -6.18
C ASP A 27 -7.01 -12.65 -6.93
N SER A 28 -6.82 -11.46 -6.33
CA SER A 28 -7.27 -10.20 -6.93
C SER A 28 -6.45 -9.05 -6.41
N PHE A 29 -6.45 -7.94 -7.16
CA PHE A 29 -5.80 -6.71 -6.69
C PHE A 29 -6.52 -6.12 -5.49
N GLU A 30 -7.82 -6.33 -5.36
CA GLU A 30 -8.56 -5.90 -4.17
C GLU A 30 -7.99 -6.55 -2.92
N CYS A 31 -7.75 -7.85 -2.94
CA CYS A 31 -7.16 -8.56 -1.83
C CYS A 31 -5.74 -8.09 -1.54
N ALA A 32 -4.94 -7.85 -2.59
CA ALA A 32 -3.58 -7.35 -2.44
C ALA A 32 -3.58 -5.96 -1.78
N ILE A 33 -4.45 -5.07 -2.21
CA ILE A 33 -4.57 -3.73 -1.63
C ILE A 33 -5.02 -3.83 -0.17
N HIS A 34 -5.99 -4.68 0.10
CA HIS A 34 -6.50 -4.84 1.46
C HIS A 34 -5.38 -5.26 2.43
N ARG A 35 -4.50 -6.13 1.99
CA ARG A 35 -3.42 -6.66 2.84
C ARG A 35 -2.19 -5.77 2.87
N LEU A 36 -1.79 -5.22 1.73
CA LEU A 36 -0.47 -4.60 1.58
C LEU A 36 -0.48 -3.07 1.50
N ALA A 37 -1.57 -2.46 1.04
CA ALA A 37 -1.57 -1.01 0.88
C ALA A 37 -1.60 -0.32 2.24
N PRO A 38 -0.71 0.66 2.47
CA PRO A 38 -0.75 1.42 3.72
C PRO A 38 -1.98 2.32 3.77
N ALA A 39 -2.38 2.71 4.97
CA ALA A 39 -3.47 3.65 5.17
C ALA A 39 -2.91 5.04 5.43
N CYS A 40 -3.57 6.06 4.88
CA CYS A 40 -3.23 7.46 5.19
C CYS A 40 -3.47 7.71 6.66
N GLU A 41 -2.49 8.25 7.36
CA GLU A 41 -2.61 8.47 8.80
C GLU A 41 -3.54 9.61 9.17
N HIS A 42 -3.93 10.43 8.20
CA HIS A 42 -4.86 11.52 8.45
C HIS A 42 -6.30 11.15 8.10
N CYS A 43 -6.55 10.72 6.87
CA CYS A 43 -7.92 10.45 6.41
C CYS A 43 -8.31 8.98 6.44
N GLY A 44 -7.35 8.08 6.63
CA GLY A 44 -7.63 6.65 6.75
C GLY A 44 -7.81 5.90 5.44
N CYS A 45 -7.77 6.57 4.30
CA CYS A 45 -7.94 5.87 3.02
C CYS A 45 -6.70 5.05 2.67
N LYS A 46 -6.88 3.98 1.91
CA LYS A 46 -5.76 3.16 1.46
C LYS A 46 -4.92 3.93 0.43
N VAL A 47 -3.61 3.91 0.61
CA VAL A 47 -2.67 4.55 -0.31
C VAL A 47 -2.32 3.51 -1.38
N VAL A 48 -3.00 3.59 -2.52
CA VAL A 48 -2.82 2.64 -3.61
C VAL A 48 -1.72 3.07 -4.57
N GLY A 49 -1.59 4.37 -4.77
CA GLY A 49 -0.54 4.93 -5.60
C GLY A 49 0.73 5.22 -4.79
N HIS A 50 1.46 6.23 -5.22
CA HIS A 50 2.73 6.54 -4.58
C HIS A 50 2.58 7.18 -3.19
N GLY A 51 1.61 8.09 -3.04
CA GLY A 51 1.43 8.80 -1.78
C GLY A 51 2.63 9.65 -1.40
N VAL A 52 2.64 10.08 -0.17
CA VAL A 52 3.79 10.76 0.42
C VAL A 52 4.15 10.08 1.74
N GLU A 53 5.41 10.16 2.11
CA GLU A 53 5.94 9.44 3.26
C GLU A 53 6.82 10.36 4.09
N ALA A 54 6.72 10.27 5.39
CA ALA A 54 7.55 11.02 6.31
C ALA A 54 7.77 10.21 7.60
N GLY A 55 9.05 9.88 7.88
CA GLY A 55 9.40 9.14 9.09
C GLY A 55 8.67 7.80 9.25
N GLY A 56 8.43 7.10 8.16
CA GLY A 56 7.71 5.84 8.18
C GLY A 56 6.19 5.99 8.19
N ARG A 57 5.68 7.21 8.18
CA ARG A 57 4.25 7.49 8.15
C ARG A 57 3.80 7.76 6.72
N PHE A 58 2.63 7.23 6.36
CA PHE A 58 2.10 7.34 5.01
C PHE A 58 0.89 8.27 4.97
N PHE A 59 0.81 9.08 3.92
CA PHE A 59 -0.31 9.97 3.67
C PHE A 59 -0.69 9.88 2.20
N CYS A 60 -1.99 10.03 1.89
CA CYS A 60 -2.45 9.95 0.51
C CYS A 60 -1.99 11.15 -0.33
N CYS A 61 -1.74 12.28 0.30
CA CYS A 61 -1.26 13.50 -0.37
C CYS A 61 -0.60 14.43 0.64
N ALA A 62 0.11 15.43 0.12
CA ALA A 62 0.80 16.41 0.98
C ALA A 62 -0.19 17.21 1.84
N ASN A 63 -1.42 17.41 1.36
CA ASN A 63 -2.43 18.12 2.13
C ASN A 63 -2.78 17.38 3.43
N CYS A 64 -2.96 16.05 3.35
CA CYS A 64 -3.22 15.25 4.55
C CYS A 64 -2.03 15.28 5.50
N ALA A 65 -0.81 15.24 4.97
CA ALA A 65 0.38 15.31 5.79
C ALA A 65 0.45 16.66 6.55
N ARG A 66 0.14 17.76 5.87
CA ARG A 66 0.11 19.08 6.51
C ARG A 66 -0.96 19.16 7.60
N HIS A 67 -2.14 18.58 7.38
CA HIS A 67 -3.20 18.54 8.40
C HIS A 67 -2.77 17.74 9.63
N ALA A 68 -1.90 16.78 9.47
CA ALA A 68 -1.37 15.99 10.58
C ALA A 68 -0.15 16.65 11.22
N GLY A 69 0.22 17.85 10.79
CA GLY A 69 1.35 18.59 11.33
C GLY A 69 2.70 18.22 10.73
N VAL A 70 2.71 17.48 9.63
CA VAL A 70 3.95 17.02 8.98
C VAL A 70 4.20 17.90 7.76
N THR A 71 5.38 18.55 7.73
CA THR A 71 5.76 19.46 6.65
C THR A 71 6.90 18.91 5.79
N SER A 72 7.64 17.93 6.28
CA SER A 72 8.79 17.37 5.60
C SER A 72 8.41 15.99 5.03
N VAL A 73 7.80 16.00 3.85
CA VAL A 73 7.31 14.77 3.22
C VAL A 73 8.11 14.47 1.95
N LYS A 74 8.14 13.17 1.60
CA LYS A 74 8.76 12.70 0.37
C LYS A 74 7.71 12.07 -0.51
N ASP A 75 7.71 12.47 -1.77
CA ASP A 75 6.93 11.80 -2.81
C ASP A 75 7.82 10.69 -3.37
N ARG A 76 7.44 9.45 -3.10
CA ARG A 76 8.24 8.28 -3.50
C ARG A 76 8.32 8.13 -5.02
N ALA A 77 7.35 8.67 -5.74
CA ALA A 77 7.39 8.66 -7.20
C ALA A 77 8.53 9.55 -7.72
N ALA A 78 8.76 10.68 -7.09
CA ALA A 78 9.84 11.59 -7.49
C ALA A 78 11.22 10.95 -7.29
N GLU A 79 11.37 10.11 -6.28
CA GLU A 79 12.63 9.41 -6.03
C GLU A 79 12.87 8.27 -7.00
N ALA A 80 11.83 7.73 -7.58
CA ALA A 80 11.94 6.63 -8.55
C ALA A 80 12.41 7.11 -9.92
N ALA A 81 12.35 8.40 -10.19
CA ALA A 81 12.70 8.98 -11.48
C ALA A 81 14.22 9.02 -11.75
#